data_4b6984c159193d8a5ca1801cd6fee795
#
_entry.id   4b6984c159193d8a5ca1801cd6fee795
#
_cell.length_a   1.000
_cell.length_b   1.000
_cell.length_c   1.000
_cell.angle_alpha   90.00
_cell.angle_beta   90.00
_cell.angle_gamma   90.00
#
_symmetry.space_group_name_H-M   'P 1'
#
loop_
_entity.id
_entity.type
_entity.pdbx_description
1 polymer ?
#
loop_
_entity_poly.entity_id
_entity_poly.type
_entity_poly.pdbx_seq_one_letter_code
_entity_poly.pdbx_strand_id
1 'polypeptide(L)'
;MQVNERGGLMDTNDYGGQPYVVDIEELTKANDKFRAAKWTGSNLQMTVMAIKAGGEVGLEVHNDHDQFLRIEEGTAKVVMGPAEDDLSFEKEAEDDFAIFVPAGTWHNIINTGSEALKLYSIYAPAEHPKGTIHETFEEAEAAEAEAQQ
;
A
#
# COMPACT_ATOMS: atom_id res chain seq x y z
N MET A 1 -2.77 -13.11 19.55
CA MET A 1 -2.66 -13.41 18.11
C MET A 1 -3.98 -13.02 17.44
N GLN A 2 -3.89 -12.23 16.39
CA GLN A 2 -5.08 -11.76 15.68
C GLN A 2 -5.62 -12.84 14.75
N VAL A 3 -6.93 -12.82 14.51
CA VAL A 3 -7.62 -13.80 13.69
C VAL A 3 -8.32 -13.04 12.56
N ASN A 4 -8.26 -13.55 11.33
CA ASN A 4 -8.97 -12.95 10.21
C ASN A 4 -10.46 -13.32 10.24
N GLU A 5 -11.26 -12.72 9.35
CA GLU A 5 -12.70 -12.91 9.30
C GLU A 5 -13.14 -14.37 9.10
N ARG A 6 -12.27 -15.21 8.56
CA ARG A 6 -12.54 -16.63 8.32
C ARG A 6 -12.07 -17.52 9.45
N GLY A 7 -11.63 -16.92 10.59
CA GLY A 7 -11.14 -17.66 11.74
C GLY A 7 -9.69 -18.12 11.62
N GLY A 8 -8.99 -17.78 10.55
CA GLY A 8 -7.58 -18.07 10.39
C GLY A 8 -6.72 -17.06 11.14
N LEU A 9 -5.51 -17.44 11.49
CA LEU A 9 -4.58 -16.56 12.17
C LEU A 9 -4.04 -15.51 11.20
N MET A 10 -3.98 -14.25 11.65
CA MET A 10 -3.35 -13.19 10.88
C MET A 10 -1.83 -13.39 10.94
N ASP A 11 -1.23 -13.51 9.78
CA ASP A 11 0.20 -13.73 9.62
C ASP A 11 0.87 -12.38 9.37
N THR A 12 1.79 -11.99 10.25
CA THR A 12 2.51 -10.73 10.13
C THR A 12 3.89 -10.88 9.52
N ASN A 13 4.24 -12.09 9.03
CA ASN A 13 5.55 -12.35 8.47
C ASN A 13 5.70 -11.80 7.05
N ASP A 14 6.93 -11.41 6.72
CA ASP A 14 7.36 -11.10 5.35
C ASP A 14 8.10 -12.34 4.84
N TYR A 15 7.54 -12.99 3.83
CA TYR A 15 8.09 -14.24 3.28
C TYR A 15 9.12 -14.00 2.18
N GLY A 16 9.61 -12.77 2.07
CA GLY A 16 10.51 -12.37 1.01
C GLY A 16 11.77 -13.19 0.89
N GLY A 17 12.19 -13.35 -0.36
CA GLY A 17 13.32 -14.15 -0.75
C GLY A 17 12.97 -15.60 -0.99
N GLN A 18 11.84 -16.08 -0.50
CA GLN A 18 11.41 -17.47 -0.64
C GLN A 18 10.26 -17.59 -1.63
N PRO A 19 10.13 -18.75 -2.31
CA PRO A 19 8.94 -18.98 -3.13
C PRO A 19 7.67 -18.85 -2.27
N TYR A 20 6.65 -18.18 -2.82
CA TYR A 20 5.45 -17.87 -2.05
C TYR A 20 4.23 -17.85 -2.96
N VAL A 21 3.19 -18.57 -2.57
CA VAL A 21 1.90 -18.60 -3.27
C VAL A 21 0.82 -18.29 -2.25
N VAL A 22 -0.03 -17.32 -2.54
CA VAL A 22 -1.01 -16.84 -1.57
C VAL A 22 -2.28 -16.36 -2.28
N ASP A 23 -3.42 -16.51 -1.62
CA ASP A 23 -4.65 -15.86 -2.04
C ASP A 23 -4.52 -14.37 -1.68
N ILE A 24 -4.16 -13.56 -2.66
CA ILE A 24 -3.83 -12.17 -2.41
C ILE A 24 -5.05 -11.33 -2.05
N GLU A 25 -6.23 -11.69 -2.55
CA GLU A 25 -7.47 -11.01 -2.16
C GLU A 25 -7.76 -11.23 -0.68
N GLU A 26 -7.69 -12.48 -0.24
CA GLU A 26 -7.92 -12.81 1.18
C GLU A 26 -6.89 -12.15 2.08
N LEU A 27 -5.62 -12.21 1.69
CA LEU A 27 -4.53 -11.57 2.44
C LEU A 27 -4.76 -10.08 2.60
N THR A 28 -5.13 -9.41 1.52
CA THR A 28 -5.35 -7.96 1.51
C THR A 28 -6.57 -7.57 2.35
N LYS A 29 -7.67 -8.28 2.19
CA LYS A 29 -8.91 -7.97 2.93
C LYS A 29 -8.77 -8.25 4.42
N ALA A 30 -7.98 -9.24 4.80
CA ALA A 30 -7.77 -9.60 6.21
C ALA A 30 -6.84 -8.63 6.94
N ASN A 31 -6.06 -7.86 6.21
CA ASN A 31 -5.09 -6.94 6.81
C ASN A 31 -5.77 -5.74 7.48
N ASP A 32 -5.39 -5.43 8.72
CA ASP A 32 -5.86 -4.26 9.45
C ASP A 32 -4.75 -3.25 9.73
N LYS A 33 -3.53 -3.52 9.27
CA LYS A 33 -2.40 -2.60 9.46
C LYS A 33 -2.44 -1.53 8.37
N PHE A 34 -1.98 -0.33 8.70
CA PHE A 34 -1.85 0.72 7.68
C PHE A 34 -0.96 0.22 6.53
N ARG A 35 0.18 -0.40 6.86
CA ARG A 35 1.08 -1.01 5.87
C ARG A 35 1.78 -2.22 6.48
N ALA A 36 1.82 -3.31 5.73
CA ALA A 36 2.59 -4.48 6.13
C ALA A 36 3.25 -5.09 4.90
N ALA A 37 4.58 -5.22 4.95
CA ALA A 37 5.34 -5.89 3.90
C ALA A 37 5.11 -7.39 4.01
N LYS A 38 4.73 -8.02 2.90
CA LYS A 38 4.41 -9.45 2.86
C LYS A 38 5.42 -10.27 2.08
N TRP A 39 6.11 -9.65 1.15
CA TRP A 39 7.14 -10.33 0.37
C TRP A 39 8.13 -9.31 -0.14
N THR A 40 9.40 -9.47 0.22
CA THR A 40 10.46 -8.56 -0.17
C THR A 40 11.57 -9.34 -0.86
N GLY A 41 11.69 -9.20 -2.16
CA GLY A 41 12.68 -9.87 -2.98
C GLY A 41 13.76 -8.91 -3.47
N SER A 42 14.60 -9.41 -4.36
CA SER A 42 15.70 -8.63 -4.93
C SER A 42 15.21 -7.50 -5.84
N ASN A 43 14.08 -7.70 -6.54
CA ASN A 43 13.60 -6.75 -7.55
C ASN A 43 12.11 -6.42 -7.41
N LEU A 44 11.48 -6.89 -6.35
CA LEU A 44 10.03 -6.77 -6.19
C LEU A 44 9.68 -6.80 -4.72
N GLN A 45 8.69 -5.99 -4.34
CA GLN A 45 8.15 -6.05 -2.98
C GLN A 45 6.64 -5.91 -3.01
N MET A 46 5.95 -6.73 -2.21
CA MET A 46 4.51 -6.60 -2.02
C MET A 46 4.20 -6.13 -0.62
N THR A 47 3.35 -5.11 -0.51
CA THR A 47 2.79 -4.65 0.76
C THR A 47 1.28 -4.67 0.69
N VAL A 48 0.63 -4.84 1.83
CA VAL A 48 -0.82 -4.69 1.95
C VAL A 48 -1.10 -3.48 2.83
N MET A 49 -2.21 -2.78 2.55
CA MET A 49 -2.59 -1.58 3.29
C MET A 49 -4.07 -1.57 3.61
N ALA A 50 -4.39 -1.04 4.78
CA ALA A 50 -5.76 -0.74 5.20
C ALA A 50 -5.80 0.74 5.58
N ILE A 51 -6.61 1.51 4.87
CA ILE A 51 -6.73 2.96 5.09
C ILE A 51 -8.15 3.24 5.59
N LYS A 52 -8.25 3.83 6.77
CA LYS A 52 -9.54 4.13 7.39
C LYS A 52 -10.34 5.11 6.55
N ALA A 53 -11.66 5.13 6.75
CA ALA A 53 -12.55 6.10 6.08
C ALA A 53 -12.03 7.53 6.33
N GLY A 54 -11.96 8.33 5.27
CA GLY A 54 -11.43 9.69 5.33
C GLY A 54 -9.91 9.78 5.41
N GLY A 55 -9.22 8.65 5.48
CA GLY A 55 -7.76 8.62 5.50
C GLY A 55 -7.15 8.61 4.10
N GLU A 56 -5.84 8.54 4.05
CA GLU A 56 -5.08 8.56 2.80
C GLU A 56 -3.79 7.77 2.92
N VAL A 57 -3.23 7.40 1.77
CA VAL A 57 -1.90 6.78 1.73
C VAL A 57 -0.83 7.81 2.12
N GLY A 58 -0.98 9.04 1.70
CA GLY A 58 -0.02 10.12 1.89
C GLY A 58 0.64 10.50 0.57
N LEU A 59 0.86 11.80 0.39
CA LEU A 59 1.50 12.30 -0.82
C LEU A 59 2.96 11.90 -0.84
N GLU A 60 3.40 11.22 -1.90
CA GLU A 60 4.77 10.74 -2.00
C GLU A 60 5.23 10.63 -3.45
N VAL A 61 6.54 10.49 -3.62
CA VAL A 61 7.18 10.26 -4.91
C VAL A 61 8.30 9.23 -4.72
N HIS A 62 8.41 8.31 -5.68
CA HIS A 62 9.49 7.31 -5.70
C HIS A 62 10.25 7.51 -7.01
N ASN A 63 11.47 8.02 -6.93
CA ASN A 63 12.21 8.45 -8.12
C ASN A 63 12.87 7.30 -8.89
N ASP A 64 13.09 6.18 -8.25
CA ASP A 64 13.89 5.09 -8.80
C ASP A 64 13.13 3.75 -8.91
N HIS A 65 11.80 3.77 -8.77
CA HIS A 65 11.02 2.55 -9.01
C HIS A 65 9.58 2.87 -9.39
N ASP A 66 9.00 1.95 -10.13
CA ASP A 66 7.59 1.98 -10.48
C ASP A 66 6.79 1.31 -9.38
N GLN A 67 5.50 1.63 -9.30
CA GLN A 67 4.61 1.06 -8.32
C GLN A 67 3.29 0.65 -8.96
N PHE A 68 2.82 -0.52 -8.61
CA PHE A 68 1.50 -1.02 -9.00
C PHE A 68 0.67 -1.18 -7.74
N LEU A 69 -0.57 -0.71 -7.76
CA LEU A 69 -1.50 -0.92 -6.66
C LEU A 69 -2.81 -1.48 -7.21
N ARG A 70 -3.46 -2.31 -6.41
CA ARG A 70 -4.79 -2.81 -6.76
C ARG A 70 -5.69 -2.70 -5.55
N ILE A 71 -6.91 -2.19 -5.77
CA ILE A 71 -7.93 -2.08 -4.73
C ILE A 71 -8.70 -3.39 -4.67
N GLU A 72 -8.76 -4.00 -3.48
CA GLU A 72 -9.52 -5.21 -3.22
C GLU A 72 -10.86 -4.90 -2.53
N GLU A 73 -10.99 -3.75 -1.87
CA GLU A 73 -12.22 -3.36 -1.20
C GLU A 73 -12.23 -1.85 -0.96
N GLY A 74 -13.34 -1.20 -1.28
CA GLY A 74 -13.53 0.22 -1.02
C GLY A 74 -13.44 1.10 -2.26
N THR A 75 -13.50 2.42 -2.03
CA THR A 75 -13.45 3.43 -3.10
C THR A 75 -12.42 4.49 -2.75
N ALA A 76 -11.79 5.04 -3.78
CA ALA A 76 -10.72 5.99 -3.60
C ALA A 76 -10.68 7.04 -4.70
N LYS A 77 -10.06 8.17 -4.39
CA LYS A 77 -9.66 9.17 -5.37
C LYS A 77 -8.14 9.07 -5.51
N VAL A 78 -7.68 8.91 -6.75
CA VAL A 78 -6.25 8.81 -7.08
C VAL A 78 -5.83 10.10 -7.75
N VAL A 79 -4.79 10.75 -7.21
CA VAL A 79 -4.23 11.97 -7.79
C VAL A 79 -2.76 11.74 -8.10
N MET A 80 -2.30 12.25 -9.24
CA MET A 80 -0.90 12.13 -9.67
C MET A 80 -0.49 13.36 -10.48
N GLY A 81 0.82 13.61 -10.49
CA GLY A 81 1.35 14.71 -11.28
C GLY A 81 2.87 14.82 -11.24
N PRO A 82 3.43 15.74 -12.02
CA PRO A 82 4.88 15.89 -12.14
C PRO A 82 5.53 16.60 -10.95
N ALA A 83 4.74 17.25 -10.11
CA ALA A 83 5.26 18.00 -8.97
C ALA A 83 4.27 17.92 -7.80
N GLU A 84 4.78 18.16 -6.60
CA GLU A 84 3.97 18.13 -5.38
C GLU A 84 2.75 19.05 -5.45
N ASP A 85 2.89 20.19 -6.09
CA ASP A 85 1.84 21.19 -6.26
C ASP A 85 1.13 21.12 -7.61
N ASP A 86 1.37 20.08 -8.39
CA ASP A 86 0.73 19.87 -9.68
C ASP A 86 0.27 18.42 -9.79
N LEU A 87 -0.91 18.14 -9.24
CA LEU A 87 -1.52 16.82 -9.21
C LEU A 87 -2.76 16.82 -10.12
N SER A 88 -2.53 17.15 -11.39
CA SER A 88 -3.61 17.35 -12.37
C SER A 88 -4.27 16.08 -12.87
N PHE A 89 -3.60 14.93 -12.76
CA PHE A 89 -4.23 13.65 -13.08
C PHE A 89 -5.08 13.23 -11.89
N GLU A 90 -6.38 13.02 -12.13
CA GLU A 90 -7.30 12.62 -11.07
C GLU A 90 -8.28 11.59 -11.60
N LYS A 91 -8.42 10.46 -10.90
CA LYS A 91 -9.35 9.40 -11.26
C LYS A 91 -9.96 8.80 -9.99
N GLU A 92 -11.20 8.37 -10.10
CA GLU A 92 -11.81 7.56 -9.06
C GLU A 92 -11.52 6.09 -9.36
N ALA A 93 -11.36 5.31 -8.30
CA ALA A 93 -11.05 3.89 -8.39
C ALA A 93 -11.79 3.13 -7.31
N GLU A 94 -12.10 1.86 -7.58
CA GLU A 94 -12.81 1.00 -6.65
C GLU A 94 -12.31 -0.43 -6.77
N ASP A 95 -12.98 -1.35 -6.14
CA ASP A 95 -12.66 -2.78 -6.18
C ASP A 95 -12.34 -3.24 -7.61
N ASP A 96 -11.26 -3.99 -7.76
CA ASP A 96 -10.73 -4.52 -9.01
C ASP A 96 -10.00 -3.52 -9.90
N PHE A 97 -9.87 -2.26 -9.46
CA PHE A 97 -9.11 -1.26 -10.24
C PHE A 97 -7.62 -1.37 -9.95
N ALA A 98 -6.83 -1.29 -11.01
CA ALA A 98 -5.38 -1.24 -10.96
C ALA A 98 -4.91 0.21 -11.10
N ILE A 99 -3.87 0.55 -10.34
CA ILE A 99 -3.27 1.89 -10.34
C ILE A 99 -1.78 1.71 -10.66
N PHE A 100 -1.32 2.35 -11.73
CA PHE A 100 0.09 2.30 -12.13
C PHE A 100 0.71 3.67 -11.89
N VAL A 101 1.76 3.70 -11.09
CA VAL A 101 2.46 4.94 -10.73
C VAL A 101 3.88 4.87 -11.33
N PRO A 102 4.17 5.66 -12.36
CA PRO A 102 5.52 5.69 -12.94
C PRO A 102 6.53 6.28 -11.97
N ALA A 103 7.78 5.82 -12.05
CA ALA A 103 8.88 6.41 -11.28
C ALA A 103 8.91 7.92 -11.50
N GLY A 104 9.14 8.67 -10.43
CA GLY A 104 9.23 10.12 -10.49
C GLY A 104 7.89 10.86 -10.50
N THR A 105 6.79 10.14 -10.34
CA THR A 105 5.45 10.74 -10.35
C THR A 105 4.95 10.93 -8.92
N TRP A 106 4.60 12.16 -8.58
CA TRP A 106 3.95 12.46 -7.30
C TRP A 106 2.56 11.86 -7.30
N HIS A 107 2.15 11.26 -6.18
CA HIS A 107 0.87 10.56 -6.13
C HIS A 107 0.33 10.46 -4.71
N ASN A 108 -0.99 10.36 -4.62
CA ASN A 108 -1.69 10.06 -3.37
C ASN A 108 -2.97 9.29 -3.68
N ILE A 109 -3.40 8.50 -2.73
CA ILE A 109 -4.64 7.75 -2.81
C ILE A 109 -5.43 8.07 -1.55
N ILE A 110 -6.65 8.58 -1.74
CA ILE A 110 -7.49 9.09 -0.66
C ILE A 110 -8.74 8.22 -0.57
N ASN A 111 -9.02 7.69 0.63
CA ASN A 111 -10.23 6.90 0.85
C ASN A 111 -11.45 7.82 0.85
N THR A 112 -12.30 7.69 -0.16
CA THR A 112 -13.53 8.47 -0.30
C THR A 112 -14.78 7.75 0.16
N GLY A 113 -14.64 6.52 0.63
CA GLY A 113 -15.74 5.70 1.11
C GLY A 113 -16.00 5.83 2.59
N SER A 114 -17.00 5.11 3.07
CA SER A 114 -17.40 5.09 4.48
C SER A 114 -16.78 3.91 5.24
N GLU A 115 -16.11 3.01 4.54
CA GLU A 115 -15.47 1.82 5.09
C GLU A 115 -13.97 1.86 4.83
N ALA A 116 -13.22 0.94 5.44
CA ALA A 116 -11.79 0.84 5.21
C ALA A 116 -11.49 0.53 3.74
N LEU A 117 -10.49 1.19 3.21
CA LEU A 117 -9.97 0.91 1.87
C LEU A 117 -8.88 -0.14 2.01
N LYS A 118 -9.04 -1.26 1.31
CA LYS A 118 -8.08 -2.37 1.34
C LYS A 118 -7.41 -2.49 -0.01
N LEU A 119 -6.09 -2.39 -0.03
CA LEU A 119 -5.32 -2.50 -1.26
C LEU A 119 -4.00 -3.20 -1.03
N TYR A 120 -3.40 -3.69 -2.11
CA TYR A 120 -2.02 -4.12 -2.05
C TYR A 120 -1.20 -3.33 -3.07
N SER A 121 0.09 -3.27 -2.82
CA SER A 121 1.02 -2.50 -3.63
C SER A 121 2.22 -3.37 -3.97
N ILE A 122 2.66 -3.26 -5.23
CA ILE A 122 3.88 -3.91 -5.72
C ILE A 122 4.87 -2.82 -6.10
N TYR A 123 6.02 -2.82 -5.46
CA TYR A 123 7.14 -1.92 -5.76
C TYR A 123 8.21 -2.67 -6.54
N ALA A 124 8.79 -2.06 -7.53
CA ALA A 124 9.87 -2.64 -8.33
C ALA A 124 10.96 -1.60 -8.55
N PRO A 125 12.07 -1.68 -7.80
CA PRO A 125 12.39 -2.59 -6.70
C PRO A 125 11.73 -2.23 -5.37
N ALA A 126 12.12 -2.88 -4.27
CA ALA A 126 11.53 -2.67 -2.96
C ALA A 126 11.70 -1.24 -2.47
N GLU A 127 10.64 -0.69 -1.87
CA GLU A 127 10.64 0.65 -1.26
C GLU A 127 10.94 0.59 0.24
N HIS A 128 10.41 -0.40 0.92
CA HIS A 128 10.50 -0.51 2.38
C HIS A 128 11.43 -1.63 2.81
N PRO A 129 12.06 -1.53 3.99
CA PRO A 129 12.82 -2.66 4.53
C PRO A 129 11.95 -3.89 4.68
N LYS A 130 12.58 -5.07 4.52
CA LYS A 130 11.88 -6.33 4.71
C LYS A 130 11.25 -6.38 6.10
N GLY A 131 10.01 -6.84 6.15
CA GLY A 131 9.29 -6.99 7.42
C GLY A 131 8.66 -5.72 7.96
N THR A 132 8.67 -4.63 7.19
CA THR A 132 8.08 -3.36 7.63
C THR A 132 6.61 -3.54 7.99
N ILE A 133 6.22 -3.05 9.17
CA ILE A 133 4.84 -2.98 9.62
C ILE A 133 4.61 -1.59 10.20
N HIS A 134 3.63 -0.87 9.65
CA HIS A 134 3.15 0.38 10.20
C HIS A 134 1.69 0.16 10.62
N GLU A 135 1.42 0.35 11.91
CA GLU A 135 0.06 0.16 12.44
C GLU A 135 -0.88 1.27 11.97
N THR A 136 -0.36 2.50 11.86
CA THR A 136 -1.16 3.69 11.55
C THR A 136 -0.46 4.55 10.50
N PHE A 137 -1.23 5.46 9.89
CA PHE A 137 -0.71 6.49 9.00
C PHE A 137 0.37 7.33 9.70
N GLU A 138 0.11 7.74 10.94
CA GLU A 138 1.02 8.57 11.72
C GLU A 138 2.35 7.87 11.96
N GLU A 139 2.31 6.57 12.24
CA GLU A 139 3.52 5.77 12.42
C GLU A 139 4.33 5.68 11.13
N ALA A 140 3.64 5.52 9.99
CA ALA A 140 4.29 5.47 8.68
C ALA A 140 4.95 6.81 8.33
N GLU A 141 4.28 7.93 8.61
CA GLU A 141 4.84 9.27 8.38
C GLU A 141 6.07 9.51 9.25
N ALA A 142 6.03 9.08 10.51
CA ALA A 142 7.16 9.22 11.42
C ALA A 142 8.37 8.40 10.94
N ALA A 143 8.15 7.19 10.47
CA ALA A 143 9.21 6.33 9.95
C ALA A 143 9.87 6.94 8.71
N GLU A 144 9.07 7.52 7.82
CA GLU A 144 9.56 8.17 6.60
C GLU A 144 10.38 9.42 6.94
N ALA A 145 9.93 10.21 7.90
CA ALA A 145 10.67 11.39 8.36
C ALA A 145 12.04 11.00 8.93
N GLU A 146 12.12 9.90 9.69
CA GLU A 146 13.39 9.38 10.21
C GLU A 146 14.32 8.92 9.08
N ALA A 147 13.78 8.31 8.04
CA ALA A 147 14.56 7.81 6.91
C ALA A 147 15.18 8.94 6.09
N GLN A 148 14.61 10.15 6.18
CA GLN A 148 15.10 11.33 5.45
C GLN A 148 16.15 12.12 6.20
N GLN A 149 16.47 11.72 7.42
CA GLN A 149 17.51 12.37 8.22
C GLN A 149 18.95 11.82 7.90
#